data_733c926a8d5859cf56f83d5bc002c85d
#
_entry.id   733c926a8d5859cf56f83d5bc002c85d
#
_cell.length_a   1.000
_cell.length_b   1.000
_cell.length_c   1.000
_cell.angle_alpha   90.00
_cell.angle_beta   90.00
_cell.angle_gamma   90.00
#
_symmetry.space_group_name_H-M   'P 1'
#
loop_
_entity.id
_entity.type
_entity.pdbx_description
1 polymer ?
#
loop_
_entity_poly.entity_id
_entity_poly.type
_entity_poly.pdbx_seq_one_letter_code
_entity_poly.pdbx_strand_id
1 'polypeptide(L)'
;MTGYQQAILYLSGTWSGGKYLVRNVDRWYVDAVSDLFPTAPYFQLRSDGPSKRDYWCIKSAHIAVPALDEVRDWQGFCRGFVELQGTLDLWSHKNRKGYTVRTLRLRIYGQPDALDAVANNLPAGRKKMQICRTQNGVTYLYAYQSPAEVSAIITYLDGFPRNERIWQRWNSFL
;
A
#
# COMPACT_ATOMS: atom_id res chain seq x y z
N MET A 1 -13.66 -12.10 3.92
CA MET A 1 -12.68 -10.99 3.76
C MET A 1 -11.55 -11.48 2.88
N THR A 2 -11.22 -10.77 1.81
CA THR A 2 -10.10 -11.05 0.93
C THR A 2 -8.79 -10.49 1.50
N GLY A 3 -7.63 -10.97 1.04
CA GLY A 3 -6.34 -10.39 1.44
C GLY A 3 -6.22 -8.91 1.06
N TYR A 4 -6.78 -8.50 -0.07
CA TYR A 4 -6.83 -7.10 -0.48
C TYR A 4 -7.60 -6.22 0.51
N GLN A 5 -8.78 -6.66 0.96
CA GLN A 5 -9.54 -5.95 2.00
C GLN A 5 -8.79 -5.89 3.32
N GLN A 6 -8.12 -6.99 3.69
CA GLN A 6 -7.31 -7.06 4.92
C GLN A 6 -6.15 -6.06 4.90
N ALA A 7 -5.46 -5.89 3.76
CA ALA A 7 -4.42 -4.88 3.59
C ALA A 7 -4.96 -3.44 3.76
N ILE A 8 -6.14 -3.15 3.20
CA ILE A 8 -6.78 -1.84 3.35
C ILE A 8 -7.11 -1.58 4.82
N LEU A 9 -7.71 -2.53 5.51
CA LEU A 9 -8.01 -2.41 6.94
C LEU A 9 -6.73 -2.17 7.73
N TYR A 10 -5.69 -2.94 7.49
CA TYR A 10 -4.41 -2.85 8.19
C TYR A 10 -3.76 -1.47 8.03
N LEU A 11 -3.77 -0.89 6.81
CA LEU A 11 -3.05 0.34 6.48
C LEU A 11 -3.86 1.62 6.66
N SER A 12 -5.16 1.57 6.40
CA SER A 12 -6.05 2.75 6.40
C SER A 12 -7.00 2.78 7.58
N GLY A 13 -6.97 1.75 8.44
CA GLY A 13 -7.86 1.63 9.56
C GLY A 13 -7.22 2.03 10.89
N THR A 14 -8.05 2.48 11.82
CA THR A 14 -7.65 2.81 13.19
C THR A 14 -8.82 2.68 14.16
N TRP A 15 -8.54 2.32 15.42
CA TRP A 15 -9.53 2.38 16.48
C TRP A 15 -9.64 3.80 17.02
N SER A 16 -10.85 4.32 17.09
CA SER A 16 -11.15 5.64 17.64
C SER A 16 -12.54 5.67 18.28
N GLY A 17 -12.62 6.04 19.56
CA GLY A 17 -13.90 6.15 20.28
C GLY A 17 -14.71 4.85 20.30
N GLY A 18 -14.06 3.70 20.48
CA GLY A 18 -14.70 2.38 20.52
C GLY A 18 -15.20 1.88 19.16
N LYS A 19 -14.80 2.53 18.06
CA LYS A 19 -15.15 2.13 16.71
C LYS A 19 -13.89 1.99 15.85
N TYR A 20 -13.89 1.00 14.96
CA TYR A 20 -12.89 0.90 13.92
C TYR A 20 -13.28 1.80 12.75
N LEU A 21 -12.37 2.68 12.38
CA LEU A 21 -12.56 3.70 11.35
C LEU A 21 -11.56 3.48 10.23
N VAL A 22 -12.04 3.28 9.02
CA VAL A 22 -11.22 3.32 7.79
C VAL A 22 -11.38 4.68 7.14
N ARG A 23 -10.25 5.33 6.80
CA ARG A 23 -10.20 6.63 6.14
C ARG A 23 -9.24 6.61 4.98
N ASN A 24 -9.68 7.11 3.81
CA ASN A 24 -8.77 7.33 2.69
C ASN A 24 -9.23 8.54 1.86
N VAL A 25 -8.28 9.25 1.26
CA VAL A 25 -8.56 10.34 0.29
C VAL A 25 -9.13 9.77 -1.02
N ASP A 26 -8.79 8.53 -1.34
CA ASP A 26 -9.31 7.81 -2.47
C ASP A 26 -10.50 6.94 -2.05
N ARG A 27 -11.67 7.27 -2.54
CA ARG A 27 -12.94 6.58 -2.27
C ARG A 27 -12.86 5.08 -2.56
N TRP A 28 -12.11 4.70 -3.60
CA TRP A 28 -11.93 3.30 -3.98
C TRP A 28 -11.62 2.38 -2.80
N TYR A 29 -10.67 2.77 -1.94
CA TYR A 29 -10.25 1.91 -0.82
C TYR A 29 -11.33 1.78 0.25
N VAL A 30 -12.15 2.80 0.45
CA VAL A 30 -13.27 2.74 1.41
C VAL A 30 -14.41 1.90 0.84
N ASP A 31 -14.71 2.05 -0.45
CA ASP A 31 -15.73 1.23 -1.14
C ASP A 31 -15.30 -0.25 -1.20
N ALA A 32 -14.02 -0.55 -1.39
CA ALA A 32 -13.50 -1.92 -1.47
C ALA A 32 -13.64 -2.73 -0.16
N VAL A 33 -13.87 -2.07 0.97
CA VAL A 33 -14.12 -2.72 2.27
C VAL A 33 -15.54 -2.49 2.77
N SER A 34 -16.40 -1.82 2.02
CA SER A 34 -17.72 -1.39 2.47
C SER A 34 -18.67 -2.54 2.80
N ASP A 35 -18.51 -3.68 2.15
CA ASP A 35 -19.28 -4.91 2.42
C ASP A 35 -18.99 -5.55 3.79
N LEU A 36 -17.87 -5.16 4.42
CA LEU A 36 -17.50 -5.61 5.76
C LEU A 36 -18.14 -4.76 6.87
N PHE A 37 -18.76 -3.65 6.52
CA PHE A 37 -19.31 -2.69 7.47
C PHE A 37 -20.85 -2.62 7.37
N PRO A 38 -21.55 -2.47 8.51
CA PRO A 38 -23.02 -2.34 8.50
C PRO A 38 -23.51 -0.95 8.06
N THR A 39 -22.58 -0.01 7.82
CA THR A 39 -22.91 1.38 7.46
C THR A 39 -22.33 1.72 6.09
N ALA A 40 -22.94 2.67 5.39
CA ALA A 40 -22.41 3.18 4.13
C ALA A 40 -21.20 4.10 4.34
N PRO A 41 -20.29 4.19 3.36
CA PRO A 41 -19.24 5.20 3.33
C PRO A 41 -19.83 6.63 3.35
N TYR A 42 -19.13 7.55 4.03
CA TYR A 42 -19.49 8.96 4.09
C TYR A 42 -18.28 9.84 3.85
N PHE A 43 -18.52 11.06 3.36
CA PHE A 43 -17.50 12.05 3.12
C PHE A 43 -17.32 12.95 4.34
N GLN A 44 -16.09 13.19 4.75
CA GLN A 44 -15.75 14.06 5.87
C GLN A 44 -14.80 15.15 5.44
N LEU A 45 -15.27 16.40 5.55
CA LEU A 45 -14.41 17.58 5.44
C LEU A 45 -13.55 17.67 6.70
N ARG A 46 -12.26 17.89 6.54
CA ARG A 46 -11.37 18.16 7.64
C ARG A 46 -11.13 19.67 7.73
N SER A 47 -11.74 20.30 8.73
CA SER A 47 -11.59 21.73 9.01
C SER A 47 -10.28 22.09 9.72
N ASP A 48 -9.62 21.12 10.37
CA ASP A 48 -8.54 21.37 11.34
C ASP A 48 -7.23 20.72 10.94
N GLY A 49 -6.14 21.50 10.95
CA GLY A 49 -4.76 21.05 10.83
C GLY A 49 -4.04 21.42 9.54
N PRO A 50 -2.70 21.24 9.48
CA PRO A 50 -1.86 21.71 8.36
C PRO A 50 -2.11 20.98 7.04
N SER A 51 -2.74 19.82 7.05
CA SER A 51 -3.17 19.11 5.84
C SER A 51 -4.69 19.07 5.77
N LYS A 52 -5.30 20.08 5.19
CA LYS A 52 -6.74 20.13 4.87
C LYS A 52 -7.09 19.15 3.76
N ARG A 53 -7.09 17.85 4.04
CA ARG A 53 -7.51 16.84 3.07
C ARG A 53 -8.85 16.26 3.49
N ASP A 54 -9.77 16.27 2.58
CA ASP A 54 -11.05 15.60 2.74
C ASP A 54 -10.88 14.09 2.60
N TYR A 55 -11.67 13.33 3.35
CA TYR A 55 -11.57 11.88 3.39
C TYR A 55 -12.92 11.23 3.15
N TRP A 56 -12.90 10.10 2.47
CA TRP A 56 -13.94 9.10 2.54
C TRP A 56 -13.72 8.24 3.78
N CYS A 57 -14.80 7.96 4.49
CA CYS A 57 -14.77 7.27 5.79
C CYS A 57 -15.83 6.18 5.84
N ILE A 58 -15.53 5.11 6.57
CA ILE A 58 -16.51 4.12 7.03
C ILE A 58 -16.13 3.65 8.43
N LYS A 59 -17.11 3.36 9.30
CA LYS A 59 -16.82 2.97 10.69
C LYS A 59 -17.81 1.93 11.21
N SER A 60 -17.32 1.06 12.11
CA SER A 60 -18.12 0.09 12.84
C SER A 60 -17.55 -0.20 14.22
N ALA A 61 -18.41 -0.49 15.20
CA ALA A 61 -18.01 -1.06 16.48
C ALA A 61 -17.78 -2.58 16.42
N HIS A 62 -18.24 -3.25 15.35
CA HIS A 62 -18.32 -4.71 15.26
C HIS A 62 -17.52 -5.26 14.08
N ILE A 63 -16.29 -4.79 13.87
CA ILE A 63 -15.40 -5.34 12.85
C ILE A 63 -14.25 -6.08 13.51
N ALA A 64 -13.99 -7.29 13.05
CA ALA A 64 -12.77 -8.01 13.36
C ALA A 64 -11.70 -7.63 12.34
N VAL A 65 -10.58 -7.07 12.81
CA VAL A 65 -9.41 -6.77 11.98
C VAL A 65 -8.41 -7.87 12.19
N PRO A 66 -8.18 -8.75 11.19
CA PRO A 66 -7.25 -9.85 11.31
C PRO A 66 -5.81 -9.36 11.53
N ALA A 67 -5.06 -10.07 12.34
CA ALA A 67 -3.63 -9.86 12.50
C ALA A 67 -2.86 -10.35 11.26
N LEU A 68 -1.58 -9.96 11.14
CA LEU A 68 -0.78 -10.34 9.96
C LEU A 68 -0.59 -11.86 9.81
N ASP A 69 -0.50 -12.59 10.90
CA ASP A 69 -0.37 -14.05 10.92
C ASP A 69 -1.67 -14.79 10.52
N GLU A 70 -2.79 -14.08 10.49
CA GLU A 70 -4.09 -14.60 10.04
C GLU A 70 -4.34 -14.41 8.54
N VAL A 71 -3.42 -13.74 7.81
CA VAL A 71 -3.54 -13.55 6.36
C VAL A 71 -3.48 -14.91 5.64
N ARG A 72 -4.52 -15.21 4.84
CA ARG A 72 -4.60 -16.45 4.03
C ARG A 72 -4.37 -16.16 2.54
N ASP A 73 -4.87 -15.03 2.05
CA ASP A 73 -4.70 -14.56 0.68
C ASP A 73 -3.56 -13.54 0.63
N TRP A 74 -2.32 -14.04 0.60
CA TRP A 74 -1.13 -13.19 0.57
C TRP A 74 -0.97 -12.42 -0.74
N GLN A 75 -1.42 -12.98 -1.88
CA GLN A 75 -1.35 -12.25 -3.15
C GLN A 75 -2.25 -11.01 -3.13
N GLY A 76 -3.49 -11.17 -2.67
CA GLY A 76 -4.41 -10.04 -2.48
C GLY A 76 -3.90 -9.05 -1.45
N PHE A 77 -3.36 -9.52 -0.31
CA PHE A 77 -2.77 -8.66 0.72
C PHE A 77 -1.60 -7.84 0.17
N CYS A 78 -0.64 -8.49 -0.50
CA CYS A 78 0.51 -7.80 -1.11
C CYS A 78 0.05 -6.76 -2.15
N ARG A 79 -0.99 -7.07 -2.96
CA ARG A 79 -1.55 -6.12 -3.93
C ARG A 79 -2.08 -4.87 -3.24
N GLY A 80 -2.96 -5.01 -2.26
CA GLY A 80 -3.51 -3.88 -1.52
C GLY A 80 -2.43 -3.10 -0.77
N PHE A 81 -1.45 -3.79 -0.17
CA PHE A 81 -0.34 -3.16 0.53
C PHE A 81 0.53 -2.34 -0.43
N VAL A 82 0.91 -2.91 -1.58
CA VAL A 82 1.77 -2.22 -2.56
C VAL A 82 1.03 -1.07 -3.24
N GLU A 83 -0.26 -1.16 -3.51
CA GLU A 83 -1.05 -0.04 -4.03
C GLU A 83 -1.10 1.14 -3.06
N LEU A 84 -1.24 0.89 -1.76
CA LEU A 84 -1.35 1.93 -0.74
C LEU A 84 0.00 2.51 -0.31
N GLN A 85 1.05 1.70 -0.28
CA GLN A 85 2.36 2.04 0.27
C GLN A 85 3.50 1.96 -0.75
N GLY A 86 3.20 1.57 -1.98
CA GLY A 86 4.18 1.45 -3.05
C GLY A 86 4.32 2.71 -3.90
N THR A 87 5.50 2.90 -4.43
CA THR A 87 5.79 3.91 -5.46
C THR A 87 6.60 3.28 -6.57
N LEU A 88 6.04 3.28 -7.77
CA LEU A 88 6.74 2.88 -8.99
C LEU A 88 7.17 4.15 -9.73
N ASP A 89 8.48 4.29 -9.98
CA ASP A 89 9.06 5.44 -10.67
C ASP A 89 10.24 5.05 -11.59
N LEU A 90 10.61 5.98 -12.48
CA LEU A 90 11.85 5.90 -13.26
C LEU A 90 12.93 6.66 -12.50
N TRP A 91 13.87 5.91 -11.92
CA TRP A 91 15.00 6.46 -11.20
C TRP A 91 16.21 6.64 -12.11
N SER A 92 16.75 7.85 -12.14
CA SER A 92 17.94 8.19 -12.91
C SER A 92 19.18 8.16 -12.02
N HIS A 93 20.21 7.44 -12.43
CA HIS A 93 21.47 7.38 -11.71
C HIS A 93 22.65 7.29 -12.71
N LYS A 94 23.86 7.64 -12.25
CA LYS A 94 25.07 7.43 -13.02
C LYS A 94 25.59 6.01 -12.81
N ASN A 95 25.86 5.29 -13.90
CA ASN A 95 26.53 4.00 -13.82
C ASN A 95 28.04 4.18 -13.55
N ARG A 96 28.77 3.07 -13.37
CA ARG A 96 30.22 3.08 -13.11
C ARG A 96 31.06 3.78 -14.19
N LYS A 97 30.53 3.90 -15.42
CA LYS A 97 31.17 4.58 -16.56
C LYS A 97 30.74 6.06 -16.68
N GLY A 98 29.96 6.59 -15.71
CA GLY A 98 29.50 7.98 -15.70
C GLY A 98 28.29 8.28 -16.54
N TYR A 99 27.73 7.31 -17.28
CA TYR A 99 26.52 7.50 -18.07
C TYR A 99 25.28 7.52 -17.21
N THR A 100 24.34 8.42 -17.54
CA THR A 100 23.02 8.44 -16.90
C THR A 100 22.21 7.26 -17.42
N VAL A 101 21.76 6.42 -16.50
CA VAL A 101 20.87 5.28 -16.75
C VAL A 101 19.56 5.55 -16.05
N ARG A 102 18.45 5.25 -16.72
CA ARG A 102 17.10 5.25 -16.13
C ARG A 102 16.70 3.81 -15.85
N THR A 103 16.32 3.54 -14.60
CA THR A 103 15.91 2.20 -14.17
C THR A 103 14.55 2.30 -13.50
N LEU A 104 13.66 1.39 -13.86
CA LEU A 104 12.39 1.24 -13.17
C LEU A 104 12.64 0.81 -11.73
N ARG A 105 12.00 1.50 -10.78
CA ARG A 105 12.17 1.25 -9.37
C ARG A 105 10.82 1.17 -8.66
N LEU A 106 10.60 0.06 -7.94
CA LEU A 106 9.50 -0.10 -7.00
C LEU A 106 10.03 0.07 -5.58
N ARG A 107 9.46 0.99 -4.82
CA ARG A 107 9.70 1.19 -3.39
C ARG A 107 8.43 0.87 -2.63
N ILE A 108 8.54 0.08 -1.57
CA ILE A 108 7.42 -0.30 -0.70
C ILE A 108 7.76 0.19 0.70
N TYR A 109 6.90 1.03 1.26
CA TYR A 109 7.08 1.66 2.57
C TYR A 109 6.23 0.97 3.63
N GLY A 110 6.65 1.01 4.90
CA GLY A 110 5.85 0.46 6.00
C GLY A 110 6.64 0.27 7.29
N GLN A 111 5.99 -0.34 8.26
CA GLN A 111 6.65 -0.82 9.46
C GLN A 111 7.46 -2.09 9.17
N PRO A 112 8.55 -2.36 9.89
CA PRO A 112 9.45 -3.48 9.60
C PRO A 112 8.73 -4.82 9.48
N ASP A 113 7.90 -5.18 10.44
CA ASP A 113 7.21 -6.49 10.48
C ASP A 113 6.28 -6.67 9.27
N ALA A 114 5.53 -5.63 8.91
CA ALA A 114 4.65 -5.67 7.75
C ALA A 114 5.43 -5.72 6.43
N LEU A 115 6.53 -4.97 6.32
CA LEU A 115 7.41 -5.03 5.16
C LEU A 115 8.04 -6.41 4.98
N ASP A 116 8.51 -7.02 6.08
CA ASP A 116 9.08 -8.36 6.06
C ASP A 116 8.03 -9.40 5.65
N ALA A 117 6.83 -9.32 6.20
CA ALA A 117 5.73 -10.21 5.85
C ALA A 117 5.36 -10.10 4.36
N VAL A 118 5.22 -8.88 3.84
CA VAL A 118 4.97 -8.63 2.41
C VAL A 118 6.12 -9.16 1.55
N ALA A 119 7.38 -8.81 1.88
CA ALA A 119 8.54 -9.20 1.09
C ALA A 119 8.75 -10.73 1.02
N ASN A 120 8.43 -11.44 2.11
CA ASN A 120 8.49 -12.90 2.13
C ASN A 120 7.48 -13.56 1.17
N ASN A 121 6.42 -12.85 0.81
CA ASN A 121 5.36 -13.32 -0.09
C ASN A 121 5.46 -12.71 -1.50
N LEU A 122 6.48 -11.91 -1.79
CA LEU A 122 6.76 -11.40 -3.13
C LEU A 122 7.78 -12.30 -3.87
N PRO A 123 7.68 -12.45 -5.20
CA PRO A 123 8.57 -13.34 -5.95
C PRO A 123 10.04 -12.91 -5.95
N ALA A 124 10.33 -11.63 -5.70
CA ALA A 124 11.70 -11.11 -5.59
C ALA A 124 12.29 -11.23 -4.17
N GLY A 125 11.50 -11.67 -3.20
CA GLY A 125 11.91 -11.87 -1.82
C GLY A 125 12.38 -10.60 -1.09
N ARG A 126 13.00 -10.81 0.06
CA ARG A 126 13.48 -9.73 0.94
C ARG A 126 14.69 -9.01 0.34
N LYS A 127 14.77 -7.71 0.56
CA LYS A 127 15.91 -6.85 0.28
C LYS A 127 16.54 -6.35 1.58
N LYS A 128 17.67 -5.62 1.46
CA LYS A 128 18.19 -4.87 2.60
C LYS A 128 17.20 -3.73 2.92
N MET A 129 16.66 -3.76 4.13
CA MET A 129 15.77 -2.71 4.61
C MET A 129 16.51 -1.38 4.67
N GLN A 130 15.91 -0.35 4.12
CA GLN A 130 16.43 1.01 4.12
C GLN A 130 15.62 1.86 5.09
N ILE A 131 16.30 2.78 5.76
CA ILE A 131 15.68 3.73 6.69
C ILE A 131 15.56 5.07 5.97
N CYS A 132 14.35 5.58 5.86
CA CYS A 132 14.06 6.91 5.33
C CYS A 132 13.67 7.83 6.48
N ARG A 133 14.46 8.88 6.71
CA ARG A 133 14.15 9.91 7.70
C ARG A 133 13.44 11.07 7.02
N THR A 134 12.27 11.42 7.48
CA THR A 134 11.47 12.55 7.00
C THR A 134 11.23 13.53 8.14
N GLN A 135 10.70 14.70 7.82
CA GLN A 135 10.28 15.68 8.85
C GLN A 135 9.21 15.11 9.79
N ASN A 136 8.44 14.12 9.35
CA ASN A 136 7.36 13.49 10.10
C ASN A 136 7.79 12.21 10.84
N GLY A 137 9.10 11.88 10.87
CA GLY A 137 9.63 10.73 11.58
C GLY A 137 10.42 9.76 10.69
N VAL A 138 10.52 8.53 11.17
CA VAL A 138 11.26 7.45 10.50
C VAL A 138 10.25 6.52 9.82
N THR A 139 10.51 6.19 8.56
CA THR A 139 9.82 5.12 7.84
C THR A 139 10.84 4.14 7.27
N TYR A 140 10.42 2.92 7.03
CA TYR A 140 11.24 1.87 6.46
C TYR A 140 10.77 1.55 5.05
N LEU A 141 11.68 1.07 4.20
CA LEU A 141 11.32 0.68 2.85
C LEU A 141 12.18 -0.48 2.32
N TYR A 142 11.59 -1.24 1.41
CA TYR A 142 12.29 -2.09 0.45
C TYR A 142 12.30 -1.44 -0.92
N ALA A 143 13.45 -1.47 -1.61
CA ALA A 143 13.60 -0.95 -2.97
C ALA A 143 14.01 -2.07 -3.92
N TYR A 144 13.21 -2.29 -4.95
CA TYR A 144 13.45 -3.21 -6.06
C TYR A 144 13.83 -2.37 -7.27
N GLN A 145 15.01 -2.62 -7.86
CA GLN A 145 15.59 -1.80 -8.92
C GLN A 145 15.98 -2.60 -10.16
N SER A 146 15.94 -3.93 -10.06
CA SER A 146 16.11 -4.80 -11.21
C SER A 146 14.82 -4.82 -12.04
N PRO A 147 14.84 -4.53 -13.35
CA PRO A 147 13.66 -4.63 -14.19
C PRO A 147 12.96 -5.99 -14.10
N ALA A 148 13.74 -7.07 -14.04
CA ALA A 148 13.20 -8.43 -13.94
C ALA A 148 12.46 -8.63 -12.60
N GLU A 149 13.00 -8.12 -11.47
CA GLU A 149 12.34 -8.21 -10.16
C GLU A 149 11.05 -7.38 -10.13
N VAL A 150 11.11 -6.14 -10.64
CA VAL A 150 9.92 -5.27 -10.67
C VAL A 150 8.84 -5.88 -11.56
N SER A 151 9.20 -6.39 -12.75
CA SER A 151 8.26 -7.07 -13.63
C SER A 151 7.64 -8.30 -12.98
N ALA A 152 8.45 -9.14 -12.32
CA ALA A 152 7.96 -10.32 -11.62
C ALA A 152 6.98 -9.95 -10.49
N ILE A 153 7.28 -8.89 -9.73
CA ILE A 153 6.38 -8.40 -8.68
C ILE A 153 5.07 -7.91 -9.29
N ILE A 154 5.12 -7.05 -10.30
CA ILE A 154 3.91 -6.50 -10.93
C ILE A 154 3.04 -7.62 -11.53
N THR A 155 3.65 -8.58 -12.22
CA THR A 155 2.94 -9.75 -12.75
C THR A 155 2.30 -10.59 -11.63
N TYR A 156 3.01 -10.80 -10.52
CA TYR A 156 2.45 -11.51 -9.37
C TYR A 156 1.27 -10.78 -8.73
N LEU A 157 1.34 -9.46 -8.65
CA LEU A 157 0.29 -8.64 -8.06
C LEU A 157 -0.92 -8.43 -9.00
N ASP A 158 -0.78 -8.76 -10.30
CA ASP A 158 -1.88 -8.57 -11.26
C ASP A 158 -3.10 -9.42 -10.87
N GLY A 159 -4.28 -8.82 -10.95
CA GLY A 159 -5.54 -9.45 -10.58
C GLY A 159 -6.53 -8.46 -9.96
N PHE A 160 -7.71 -8.94 -9.63
CA PHE A 160 -8.79 -8.15 -9.03
C PHE A 160 -9.11 -8.62 -7.61
N PRO A 161 -9.62 -7.72 -6.72
CA PRO A 161 -9.82 -6.29 -6.92
C PRO A 161 -8.51 -5.50 -6.96
N ARG A 162 -8.49 -4.36 -7.65
CA ARG A 162 -7.36 -3.43 -7.73
C ARG A 162 -7.82 -2.00 -8.01
N ASN A 163 -7.03 -1.00 -7.62
CA ASN A 163 -7.28 0.39 -7.96
C ASN A 163 -6.78 0.69 -9.38
N GLU A 164 -7.68 0.71 -10.37
CA GLU A 164 -7.34 0.89 -11.78
C GLU A 164 -6.54 2.17 -12.05
N ARG A 165 -6.77 3.25 -11.31
CA ARG A 165 -6.00 4.50 -11.48
C ARG A 165 -4.51 4.30 -11.16
N ILE A 166 -4.21 3.52 -10.12
CA ILE A 166 -2.82 3.19 -9.75
C ILE A 166 -2.19 2.29 -10.82
N TRP A 167 -2.93 1.28 -11.28
CA TRP A 167 -2.45 0.33 -12.28
C TRP A 167 -2.24 0.96 -13.64
N GLN A 168 -3.12 1.85 -14.11
CA GLN A 168 -2.92 2.63 -15.34
C GLN A 168 -1.65 3.46 -15.27
N ARG A 169 -1.38 4.11 -14.12
CA ARG A 169 -0.14 4.84 -13.92
C ARG A 169 1.09 3.93 -13.95
N TRP A 170 1.03 2.76 -13.31
CA TRP A 170 2.16 1.81 -13.33
C TRP A 170 2.41 1.26 -14.72
N ASN A 171 1.36 0.89 -15.44
CA ASN A 171 1.45 0.38 -16.81
C ASN A 171 2.08 1.40 -17.78
N SER A 172 2.00 2.71 -17.49
CA SER A 172 2.69 3.72 -18.29
C SER A 172 4.22 3.71 -18.15
N PHE A 173 4.76 2.99 -17.17
CA PHE A 173 6.21 2.81 -16.96
C PHE A 173 6.72 1.46 -17.46
N LEU A 174 5.83 0.48 -17.65
CA LEU A 174 6.16 -0.87 -18.12
C LEU A 174 6.15 -0.95 -19.64
#